data_3666ddd60fc172454663344cd13a2561
#
_entry.id   3666ddd60fc172454663344cd13a2561
#
_cell.length_a   1.000
_cell.length_b   1.000
_cell.length_c   1.000
_cell.angle_alpha   90.00
_cell.angle_beta   90.00
_cell.angle_gamma   90.00
#
_symmetry.space_group_name_H-M   'P 1'
#
loop_
_entity.id
_entity.type
_entity.pdbx_description
1 polymer ?
#
loop_
_entity_poly.entity_id
_entity_poly.type
_entity_poly.pdbx_seq_one_letter_code
_entity_poly.pdbx_strand_id
1 'polypeptide(L)'
;MTMDMPKNVDTAINLLQSAGFEAYAVGGCVRDSLLGKTPNDWDITTSAKPEDMKSVFADFHCIDTGIKHGTVTVVIDGEPLEITTFRLDGEYEDNRHPKSVTFTSNLGADLGRRDFTVNAMAYSKMTGTVDLFGGQNDLKNKIIRCVGDP
;
A
#
# COMPACT_ATOMS: atom_id res chain seq x y z
N MET A 1 18.03 -4.31 -2.29
CA MET A 1 17.32 -5.58 -2.42
C MET A 1 16.14 -5.42 -3.36
N THR A 2 16.00 -6.33 -4.32
CA THR A 2 14.91 -6.31 -5.30
C THR A 2 13.90 -7.41 -4.95
N MET A 3 12.64 -7.04 -4.86
CA MET A 3 11.56 -7.99 -4.60
C MET A 3 11.01 -8.54 -5.91
N ASP A 4 10.63 -9.82 -5.89
CA ASP A 4 9.93 -10.45 -7.01
C ASP A 4 8.45 -10.09 -6.94
N MET A 5 8.08 -8.98 -7.56
CA MET A 5 6.67 -8.60 -7.65
C MET A 5 6.00 -9.31 -8.81
N PRO A 6 4.75 -9.78 -8.65
CA PRO A 6 3.98 -10.28 -9.77
C PRO A 6 3.90 -9.23 -10.88
N LYS A 7 3.78 -9.69 -12.13
CA LYS A 7 3.74 -8.81 -13.29
C LYS A 7 2.60 -7.79 -13.20
N ASN A 8 1.43 -8.20 -12.72
CA ASN A 8 0.27 -7.32 -12.59
C ASN A 8 0.53 -6.19 -11.57
N VAL A 9 1.22 -6.49 -10.47
CA VAL A 9 1.60 -5.49 -9.46
C VAL A 9 2.58 -4.49 -10.06
N ASP A 10 3.60 -4.99 -10.74
CA ASP A 10 4.61 -4.15 -11.40
C ASP A 10 3.96 -3.25 -12.46
N THR A 11 3.04 -3.79 -13.25
CA THR A 11 2.28 -3.02 -14.26
C THR A 11 1.50 -1.88 -13.61
N ALA A 12 0.78 -2.16 -12.51
CA ALA A 12 -0.02 -1.16 -11.82
C ALA A 12 0.85 -0.03 -11.28
N ILE A 13 1.97 -0.36 -10.63
CA ILE A 13 2.88 0.63 -10.07
C ILE A 13 3.50 1.48 -11.19
N ASN A 14 3.92 0.85 -12.29
CA ASN A 14 4.51 1.57 -13.41
C ASN A 14 3.52 2.53 -14.07
N LEU A 15 2.27 2.13 -14.24
CA LEU A 15 1.24 2.99 -14.81
C LEU A 15 0.97 4.22 -13.95
N LEU A 16 0.92 4.04 -12.63
CA LEU A 16 0.72 5.15 -11.69
C LEU A 16 1.92 6.10 -11.71
N GLN A 17 3.13 5.57 -11.68
CA GLN A 17 4.34 6.37 -11.73
C GLN A 17 4.48 7.12 -13.04
N SER A 18 4.14 6.48 -14.17
CA SER A 18 4.16 7.13 -15.49
C SER A 18 3.16 8.28 -15.60
N ALA A 19 2.07 8.22 -14.83
CA ALA A 19 1.08 9.29 -14.78
C ALA A 19 1.48 10.42 -13.82
N GLY A 20 2.63 10.32 -13.15
CA GLY A 20 3.14 11.36 -12.25
C GLY A 20 2.81 11.14 -10.78
N PHE A 21 2.29 9.97 -10.41
CA PHE A 21 1.96 9.66 -9.03
C PHE A 21 3.02 8.78 -8.38
N GLU A 22 3.09 8.83 -7.04
CA GLU A 22 3.85 7.84 -6.27
C GLU A 22 3.02 6.57 -6.13
N ALA A 23 3.67 5.41 -6.17
CA ALA A 23 3.02 4.13 -5.97
C ALA A 23 3.99 3.12 -5.40
N TYR A 24 3.53 2.35 -4.41
CA TYR A 24 4.36 1.37 -3.69
C TYR A 24 3.54 0.13 -3.37
N ALA A 25 4.20 -1.03 -3.37
CA ALA A 25 3.70 -2.20 -2.66
C ALA A 25 3.85 -1.94 -1.17
N VAL A 26 2.92 -2.37 -0.35
CA VAL A 26 2.89 -2.00 1.07
C VAL A 26 2.33 -3.12 1.94
N GLY A 27 2.78 -3.14 3.19
CA GLY A 27 2.20 -4.00 4.22
C GLY A 27 2.75 -5.43 4.22
N GLY A 28 1.86 -6.40 4.41
CA GLY A 28 2.26 -7.80 4.58
C GLY A 28 3.06 -8.39 3.44
N CYS A 29 2.83 -7.95 2.20
CA CYS A 29 3.59 -8.44 1.05
C CYS A 29 5.07 -8.02 1.13
N VAL A 30 5.35 -6.83 1.61
CA VAL A 30 6.73 -6.36 1.80
C VAL A 30 7.39 -7.16 2.92
N ARG A 31 6.71 -7.30 4.04
CA ARG A 31 7.18 -8.10 5.17
C ARG A 31 7.50 -9.54 4.73
N ASP A 32 6.55 -10.20 4.06
CA ASP A 32 6.70 -11.59 3.65
C ASP A 32 7.83 -11.76 2.64
N SER A 33 7.97 -10.83 1.70
CA SER A 33 9.08 -10.85 0.73
C SER A 33 10.43 -10.74 1.42
N LEU A 34 10.54 -9.90 2.44
CA LEU A 34 11.76 -9.75 3.23
C LEU A 34 12.10 -11.02 4.01
N LEU A 35 11.09 -11.82 4.36
CA LEU A 35 11.25 -13.12 5.03
C LEU A 35 11.55 -14.26 4.05
N GLY A 36 11.62 -13.98 2.76
CA GLY A 36 11.84 -15.00 1.74
C GLY A 36 10.60 -15.82 1.42
N LYS A 37 9.42 -15.36 1.85
CA LYS A 37 8.14 -16.01 1.56
C LYS A 37 7.53 -15.42 0.31
N THR A 38 6.66 -16.18 -0.36
CA THR A 38 5.90 -15.69 -1.51
C THR A 38 4.57 -15.13 -0.99
N PRO A 39 4.32 -13.82 -1.11
CA PRO A 39 3.05 -13.26 -0.64
C PRO A 39 1.87 -13.77 -1.47
N ASN A 40 0.75 -14.01 -0.81
CA ASN A 40 -0.51 -14.39 -1.47
C ASN A 40 -1.27 -13.17 -1.98
N ASP A 41 -1.23 -12.07 -1.23
CA ASP A 41 -1.92 -10.83 -1.55
C ASP A 41 -0.93 -9.69 -1.63
N TRP A 42 -1.16 -8.80 -2.60
CA TRP A 42 -0.35 -7.60 -2.79
C TRP A 42 -1.25 -6.38 -2.72
N ASP A 43 -0.92 -5.47 -1.82
CA ASP A 43 -1.61 -4.19 -1.68
C ASP A 43 -0.72 -3.08 -2.22
N ILE A 44 -1.34 -2.10 -2.88
CA ILE A 44 -0.63 -0.95 -3.42
C ILE A 44 -1.18 0.31 -2.75
N THR A 45 -0.28 1.21 -2.37
CA THR A 45 -0.65 2.54 -1.89
C THR A 45 -0.07 3.58 -2.85
N THR A 46 -0.79 4.68 -3.05
CA THR A 46 -0.45 5.68 -4.07
C THR A 46 -0.89 7.07 -3.67
N SER A 47 -0.25 8.09 -4.24
CA SER A 47 -0.70 9.48 -4.11
C SER A 47 -1.90 9.79 -5.00
N ALA A 48 -2.22 8.94 -5.97
CA ALA A 48 -3.39 9.12 -6.84
C ALA A 48 -4.69 8.96 -6.04
N LYS A 49 -5.63 9.88 -6.23
CA LYS A 49 -6.96 9.76 -5.63
C LYS A 49 -7.81 8.77 -6.44
N PRO A 50 -8.96 8.30 -5.89
CA PRO A 50 -9.78 7.33 -6.62
C PRO A 50 -10.16 7.76 -8.03
N GLU A 51 -10.52 9.01 -8.26
CA GLU A 51 -10.83 9.52 -9.59
C GLU A 51 -9.61 9.50 -10.52
N ASP A 52 -8.42 9.75 -9.98
CA ASP A 52 -7.17 9.66 -10.74
C ASP A 52 -6.86 8.21 -11.13
N MET A 53 -7.09 7.29 -10.21
CA MET A 53 -6.90 5.85 -10.46
C MET A 53 -7.81 5.37 -11.58
N LYS A 54 -9.06 5.81 -11.61
CA LYS A 54 -10.00 5.46 -12.68
C LYS A 54 -9.53 5.96 -14.04
N SER A 55 -8.88 7.13 -14.09
CA SER A 55 -8.30 7.66 -15.32
C SER A 55 -7.05 6.87 -15.74
N VAL A 56 -6.16 6.57 -14.79
CA VAL A 56 -4.93 5.81 -15.07
C VAL A 56 -5.26 4.41 -15.58
N PHE A 57 -6.27 3.77 -14.99
CA PHE A 57 -6.67 2.40 -15.31
C PHE A 57 -7.95 2.35 -16.17
N ALA A 58 -8.16 3.36 -17.02
CA ALA A 58 -9.37 3.44 -17.87
C ALA A 58 -9.53 2.22 -18.80
N ASP A 59 -8.43 1.59 -19.19
CA ASP A 59 -8.43 0.39 -20.04
C ASP A 59 -8.62 -0.91 -19.26
N PHE A 60 -8.75 -0.84 -17.94
CA PHE A 60 -8.90 -2.00 -17.06
C PHE A 60 -10.25 -1.97 -16.38
N HIS A 61 -10.68 -3.15 -15.91
CA HIS A 61 -11.90 -3.23 -15.11
C HIS A 61 -11.61 -2.73 -13.69
N CYS A 62 -12.34 -1.68 -13.26
CA CYS A 62 -12.21 -1.09 -11.93
C CYS A 62 -13.48 -1.32 -11.13
N ILE A 63 -13.32 -1.73 -9.87
CA ILE A 63 -14.43 -1.99 -8.96
C ILE A 63 -14.31 -1.04 -7.77
N ASP A 64 -15.37 -0.32 -7.46
CA ASP A 64 -15.42 0.66 -6.36
C ASP A 64 -15.70 -0.03 -5.02
N THR A 65 -14.80 -0.91 -4.57
CA THR A 65 -15.02 -1.73 -3.38
C THR A 65 -14.97 -0.95 -2.07
N GLY A 66 -14.19 0.10 -2.00
CA GLY A 66 -14.01 0.89 -0.78
C GLY A 66 -13.70 2.33 -1.09
N ILE A 67 -14.42 2.92 -2.03
CA ILE A 67 -14.08 4.24 -2.58
C ILE A 67 -14.13 5.34 -1.52
N LYS A 68 -15.02 5.25 -0.53
CA LYS A 68 -15.09 6.24 0.55
C LYS A 68 -13.86 6.17 1.46
N HIS A 69 -13.13 5.06 1.43
CA HIS A 69 -11.88 4.90 2.16
C HIS A 69 -10.66 5.01 1.23
N GLY A 70 -10.89 5.38 -0.03
CA GLY A 70 -9.83 5.60 -1.00
C GLY A 70 -9.32 4.36 -1.72
N THR A 71 -10.03 3.22 -1.60
CA THR A 71 -9.62 1.96 -2.22
C THR A 71 -10.40 1.69 -3.50
N VAL A 72 -9.67 1.38 -4.57
CA VAL A 72 -10.23 0.92 -5.84
C VAL A 72 -9.59 -0.44 -6.16
N THR A 73 -10.40 -1.40 -6.55
CA THR A 73 -9.91 -2.69 -7.02
C THR A 73 -9.76 -2.63 -8.54
N VAL A 74 -8.57 -2.90 -9.04
CA VAL A 74 -8.28 -2.92 -10.48
C VAL A 74 -7.94 -4.36 -10.87
N VAL A 75 -8.63 -4.87 -11.89
CA VAL A 75 -8.38 -6.23 -12.39
C VAL A 75 -7.35 -6.17 -13.51
N ILE A 76 -6.19 -6.77 -13.30
CA ILE A 76 -5.10 -6.83 -14.27
C ILE A 76 -4.73 -8.30 -14.48
N ASP A 77 -4.72 -8.75 -15.72
CA ASP A 77 -4.45 -10.15 -16.09
C ASP A 77 -5.37 -11.13 -15.35
N GLY A 78 -6.63 -10.73 -15.14
CA GLY A 78 -7.62 -11.56 -14.45
C GLY A 78 -7.49 -11.58 -12.92
N GLU A 79 -6.53 -10.85 -12.36
CA GLU A 79 -6.27 -10.81 -10.92
C GLU A 79 -6.66 -9.45 -10.31
N PRO A 80 -7.45 -9.45 -9.24
CA PRO A 80 -7.80 -8.19 -8.58
C PRO A 80 -6.64 -7.66 -7.74
N LEU A 81 -6.39 -6.36 -7.85
CA LEU A 81 -5.41 -5.65 -7.03
C LEU A 81 -6.12 -4.52 -6.30
N GLU A 82 -5.94 -4.44 -5.00
CA GLU A 82 -6.44 -3.34 -4.21
C GLU A 82 -5.40 -2.22 -4.19
N ILE A 83 -5.84 -1.03 -4.62
CA ILE A 83 -5.00 0.17 -4.68
C ILE A 83 -5.67 1.24 -3.85
N THR A 84 -4.96 1.74 -2.85
CA THR A 84 -5.50 2.70 -1.89
C THR A 84 -4.72 4.01 -1.94
N THR A 85 -5.44 5.13 -1.97
CA THR A 85 -4.83 6.46 -1.86
C THR A 85 -4.18 6.63 -0.48
N PHE A 86 -3.03 7.30 -0.41
CA PHE A 86 -2.41 7.68 0.87
C PHE A 86 -3.47 8.37 1.73
N ARG A 87 -3.62 7.95 2.97
CA ARG A 87 -4.68 8.46 3.82
C ARG A 87 -4.26 8.57 5.29
N LEU A 88 -4.97 9.45 5.99
CA LEU A 88 -4.97 9.54 7.44
C LEU A 88 -6.33 9.01 7.89
N ASP A 89 -6.34 8.09 8.85
CA ASP A 89 -7.59 7.58 9.38
C ASP A 89 -8.15 8.58 10.40
N GLY A 90 -9.47 8.82 10.34
CA GLY A 90 -10.19 9.61 11.34
C GLY A 90 -10.59 8.73 12.52
N GLU A 91 -11.67 9.10 13.22
CA GLU A 91 -12.21 8.31 14.30
C GLU A 91 -12.69 6.95 13.80
N TYR A 92 -12.53 5.92 14.63
CA TYR A 92 -13.00 4.59 14.29
C TYR A 92 -14.42 4.39 14.82
N GLU A 93 -15.30 3.81 13.99
CA GLU A 93 -16.64 3.39 14.41
C GLU A 93 -16.55 2.16 15.32
N ASP A 94 -15.56 1.33 15.05
CA ASP A 94 -15.19 0.18 15.86
C ASP A 94 -13.65 0.10 15.84
N ASN A 95 -13.07 -0.95 16.38
CA ASN A 95 -11.61 -1.08 16.47
C ASN A 95 -10.95 -1.42 15.13
N ARG A 96 -11.71 -1.53 14.05
CA ARG A 96 -11.21 -2.05 12.76
C ARG A 96 -11.40 -1.11 11.59
N HIS A 97 -12.48 -0.32 11.58
CA HIS A 97 -12.87 0.50 10.44
C HIS A 97 -12.89 1.98 10.82
N PRO A 98 -12.16 2.83 10.12
CA PRO A 98 -12.21 4.26 10.39
C PRO A 98 -13.59 4.81 10.03
N LYS A 99 -14.07 5.74 10.84
CA LYS A 99 -15.33 6.45 10.61
C LYS A 99 -15.21 7.36 9.39
N SER A 100 -14.02 7.93 9.18
CA SER A 100 -13.72 8.77 8.04
C SER A 100 -12.24 8.65 7.69
N VAL A 101 -11.89 9.03 6.46
CA VAL A 101 -10.49 9.12 6.03
C VAL A 101 -10.26 10.47 5.40
N THR A 102 -9.05 10.98 5.52
CA THR A 102 -8.57 12.18 4.85
C THR A 102 -7.40 11.77 3.95
N PHE A 103 -7.45 12.14 2.69
CA PHE A 103 -6.37 11.82 1.76
C PHE A 103 -5.18 12.73 1.99
N THR A 104 -3.98 12.20 1.80
CA THR A 104 -2.74 12.94 1.91
C THR A 104 -1.85 12.59 0.72
N SER A 105 -0.88 13.44 0.41
CA SER A 105 0.14 13.16 -0.60
C SER A 105 1.42 12.60 0.02
N ASN A 106 1.43 12.36 1.33
CA ASN A 106 2.62 11.98 2.09
C ASN A 106 2.60 10.49 2.44
N LEU A 107 3.55 9.72 1.87
CA LEU A 107 3.69 8.28 2.16
C LEU A 107 3.96 8.04 3.64
N GLY A 108 4.79 8.86 4.28
CA GLY A 108 5.11 8.71 5.70
C GLY A 108 3.87 8.77 6.58
N ALA A 109 2.94 9.69 6.26
CA ALA A 109 1.68 9.79 6.98
C ALA A 109 0.81 8.54 6.78
N ASP A 110 0.77 8.00 5.57
CA ASP A 110 0.05 6.76 5.29
C ASP A 110 0.64 5.57 6.06
N LEU A 111 1.97 5.44 6.07
CA LEU A 111 2.63 4.38 6.82
C LEU A 111 2.44 4.54 8.33
N GLY A 112 2.40 5.80 8.81
CA GLY A 112 2.28 6.11 10.24
C GLY A 112 0.95 5.72 10.86
N ARG A 113 -0.10 5.48 10.08
CA ARG A 113 -1.41 5.03 10.58
C ARG A 113 -1.51 3.51 10.77
N ARG A 114 -0.49 2.76 10.36
CA ARG A 114 -0.52 1.29 10.40
C ARG A 114 -0.20 0.77 11.81
N ASP A 115 -0.64 -0.45 12.08
CA ASP A 115 -0.56 -1.02 13.44
C ASP A 115 0.88 -1.29 13.89
N PHE A 116 1.63 -2.04 13.09
CA PHE A 116 2.95 -2.53 13.48
C PHE A 116 4.03 -2.10 12.50
N THR A 117 5.24 -1.87 13.01
CA THR A 117 6.38 -1.43 12.21
C THR A 117 6.68 -2.41 11.07
N VAL A 118 6.54 -3.71 11.30
CA VAL A 118 6.79 -4.75 10.29
C VAL A 118 5.79 -4.69 9.14
N ASN A 119 4.63 -4.06 9.33
CA ASN A 119 3.61 -3.85 8.30
C ASN A 119 3.60 -2.41 7.77
N ALA A 120 4.48 -1.55 8.26
CA ALA A 120 4.59 -0.15 7.86
C ALA A 120 5.80 0.09 6.96
N MET A 121 6.00 -0.79 6.01
CA MET A 121 7.08 -0.72 5.02
C MET A 121 6.49 -0.71 3.62
N ALA A 122 7.12 0.04 2.73
CA ALA A 122 6.69 0.16 1.35
C ALA A 122 7.85 -0.18 0.41
N TYR A 123 7.53 -0.60 -0.80
CA TYR A 123 8.55 -0.96 -1.79
C TYR A 123 8.13 -0.55 -3.20
N SER A 124 9.06 0.02 -3.96
CA SER A 124 8.98 0.12 -5.42
C SER A 124 10.37 -0.11 -5.99
N LYS A 125 10.45 -0.48 -7.26
CA LYS A 125 11.75 -0.66 -7.94
C LYS A 125 12.52 0.65 -8.02
N MET A 126 11.80 1.78 -8.07
CA MET A 126 12.37 3.11 -8.15
C MET A 126 13.06 3.53 -6.85
N THR A 127 12.48 3.21 -5.71
CA THR A 127 12.94 3.67 -4.40
C THR A 127 13.64 2.60 -3.56
N GLY A 128 13.42 1.33 -3.88
CA GLY A 128 13.74 0.23 -2.97
C GLY A 128 12.77 0.21 -1.80
N THR A 129 13.17 -0.42 -0.70
CA THR A 129 12.34 -0.52 0.50
C THR A 129 12.35 0.81 1.26
N VAL A 130 11.17 1.33 1.56
CA VAL A 130 10.98 2.52 2.41
C VAL A 130 10.55 2.03 3.79
N ASP A 131 11.38 2.28 4.79
CA ASP A 131 11.21 1.76 6.14
C ASP A 131 11.45 2.87 7.16
N LEU A 132 10.42 3.67 7.42
CA LEU A 132 10.52 4.87 8.26
C LEU A 132 10.45 4.56 9.76
N PHE A 133 9.97 3.39 10.14
CA PHE A 133 9.70 3.05 11.55
C PHE A 133 10.53 1.87 12.07
N GLY A 134 11.54 1.46 11.31
CA GLY A 134 12.44 0.39 11.75
C GLY A 134 11.87 -1.02 11.62
N GLY A 135 10.92 -1.23 10.70
CA GLY A 135 10.27 -2.52 10.52
C GLY A 135 11.22 -3.65 10.13
N GLN A 136 12.23 -3.37 9.30
CA GLN A 136 13.21 -4.39 8.90
C GLN A 136 14.01 -4.90 10.10
N ASN A 137 14.43 -3.98 10.97
CA ASN A 137 15.17 -4.32 12.17
C ASN A 137 14.31 -5.12 13.15
N ASP A 138 13.05 -4.69 13.34
CA ASP A 138 12.11 -5.40 14.20
C ASP A 138 11.80 -6.80 13.66
N LEU A 139 11.67 -6.92 12.34
CA LEU A 139 11.44 -8.20 11.69
C LEU A 139 12.63 -9.16 11.90
N LYS A 140 13.85 -8.67 11.72
CA LYS A 140 15.08 -9.43 11.91
C LYS A 140 15.20 -9.92 13.35
N ASN A 141 14.80 -9.09 14.31
CA ASN A 141 14.90 -9.40 15.74
C ASN A 141 13.65 -10.08 16.30
N LYS A 142 12.65 -10.36 15.44
CA LYS A 142 11.40 -11.02 15.83
C LYS A 142 10.63 -10.22 16.88
N ILE A 143 10.61 -8.89 16.70
CA ILE A 143 9.94 -7.95 17.60
C ILE A 143 8.63 -7.49 16.97
N ILE A 144 7.55 -7.50 17.75
CA ILE A 144 6.28 -6.88 17.39
C ILE A 144 6.21 -5.54 18.10
N ARG A 145 6.28 -4.45 17.34
CA ARG A 145 6.28 -3.10 17.86
C ARG A 145 5.21 -2.27 17.18
N CYS A 146 4.44 -1.51 17.96
CA CYS A 146 3.45 -0.60 17.41
C CYS A 146 4.13 0.61 16.78
N VAL A 147 3.51 1.16 15.73
CA VAL A 147 3.93 2.42 15.14
C VAL A 147 3.48 3.54 16.08
N GLY A 148 4.41 4.43 16.43
CA GLY A 148 4.10 5.50 17.37
C GLY A 148 3.97 4.99 18.80
N ASP A 149 3.24 5.74 19.62
CA ASP A 149 2.97 5.37 21.00
C ASP A 149 1.83 4.35 21.07
N PRO A 150 2.01 3.26 21.85
CA PRO A 150 0.94 2.28 22.00
C PRO A 150 -0.27 2.81 22.77
#